data_dfec5b2e3bfcd49408e098eb8d183edc
#
_entry.id   dfec5b2e3bfcd49408e098eb8d183edc
#
_cell.length_a   1.000
_cell.length_b   1.000
_cell.length_c   1.000
_cell.angle_alpha   90.00
_cell.angle_beta   90.00
_cell.angle_gamma   90.00
#
_symmetry.space_group_name_H-M   'P 1'
#
loop_
_entity.id
_entity.type
_entity.pdbx_description
1 polymer ?
#
loop_
_entity_poly.entity_id
_entity_poly.type
_entity_poly.pdbx_seq_one_letter_code
_entity_poly.pdbx_strand_id
1 'polypeptide(L)'
;MENNIDFLCLGQTVPEESKKYGLRVCTAGWDVNNECLVRIYPLGVNKDHHFKRWHIYKNLPVRNNPKDSRKESWRLNIDITELSTIDCKKYDGNRIAALKMMFDLYGSKDIVTLNKSRKSLAIINMVKPHGYFENKSKIIQNVNQLSMFEDLNTNNMLGKNGFDYLPRIEFKDELNKPHKLMFNSWDAYMHQINLAPKYGKDNLWNQLKLSPKDNKLALIGNMNHQRNAWLIISTF
;
A
#
# COMPACT_ATOMS: atom_id res chain seq x y z
N MET A 1 21.13 3.06 12.89
CA MET A 1 20.93 1.85 13.70
C MET A 1 20.44 0.75 12.80
N GLU A 2 20.99 -0.43 12.98
CA GLU A 2 20.55 -1.67 12.34
C GLU A 2 19.69 -2.42 13.32
N ASN A 3 18.58 -2.96 12.87
CA ASN A 3 17.63 -3.71 13.70
C ASN A 3 17.17 -4.95 12.95
N ASN A 4 16.76 -5.96 13.68
CA ASN A 4 16.02 -7.10 13.15
C ASN A 4 14.58 -7.01 13.63
N ILE A 5 13.63 -7.21 12.72
CA ILE A 5 12.20 -7.19 13.04
C ILE A 5 11.52 -8.47 12.57
N ASP A 6 10.48 -8.89 13.25
CA ASP A 6 9.57 -9.91 12.75
C ASP A 6 8.46 -9.21 11.97
N PHE A 7 8.58 -9.22 10.64
CA PHE A 7 7.75 -8.41 9.75
C PHE A 7 6.60 -9.21 9.16
N LEU A 8 5.37 -8.90 9.56
CA LEU A 8 4.15 -9.40 8.91
C LEU A 8 3.77 -8.47 7.76
N CYS A 9 3.92 -8.94 6.54
CA CYS A 9 3.55 -8.17 5.35
C CYS A 9 2.02 -8.04 5.22
N LEU A 10 1.52 -6.82 5.15
CA LEU A 10 0.09 -6.53 4.98
C LEU A 10 -0.25 -6.04 3.58
N GLY A 11 0.70 -5.47 2.85
CA GLY A 11 0.48 -5.02 1.48
C GLY A 11 1.69 -4.32 0.88
N GLN A 12 1.67 -4.20 -0.45
CA GLN A 12 2.67 -3.49 -1.23
C GLN A 12 1.99 -2.50 -2.19
N THR A 13 2.69 -1.43 -2.50
CA THR A 13 2.23 -0.47 -3.52
C THR A 13 2.49 -0.98 -4.94
N VAL A 14 1.82 -0.35 -5.90
CA VAL A 14 2.19 -0.47 -7.31
C VAL A 14 3.64 -0.03 -7.49
N PRO A 15 4.43 -0.68 -8.39
CA PRO A 15 5.77 -0.21 -8.72
C PRO A 15 5.77 1.21 -9.26
N GLU A 16 6.60 2.06 -8.68
CA GLU A 16 6.82 3.44 -9.12
C GLU A 16 8.25 3.62 -9.58
N GLU A 17 8.44 4.43 -10.63
CA GLU A 17 9.76 4.73 -11.12
C GLU A 17 10.43 5.81 -10.27
N SER A 18 11.63 5.51 -9.85
CA SER A 18 12.50 6.47 -9.17
C SER A 18 13.61 6.88 -10.12
N LYS A 19 13.80 8.18 -10.38
CA LYS A 19 14.91 8.73 -11.20
C LYS A 19 16.28 8.20 -10.77
N LYS A 20 16.43 7.89 -9.49
CA LYS A 20 17.71 7.45 -8.92
C LYS A 20 17.85 5.94 -8.82
N TYR A 21 16.77 5.21 -8.63
CA TYR A 21 16.84 3.80 -8.22
C TYR A 21 16.05 2.85 -9.13
N GLY A 22 15.48 3.34 -10.26
CA GLY A 22 14.61 2.55 -11.13
C GLY A 22 13.28 2.21 -10.45
N LEU A 23 12.63 1.13 -10.89
CA LEU A 23 11.34 0.72 -10.33
C LEU A 23 11.44 0.32 -8.86
N ARG A 24 10.57 0.90 -8.02
CA ARG A 24 10.53 0.69 -6.57
C ARG A 24 9.11 0.48 -6.08
N VAL A 25 8.99 -0.35 -5.06
CA VAL A 25 7.76 -0.56 -4.30
C VAL A 25 7.95 -0.15 -2.85
N CYS A 26 6.86 0.23 -2.21
CA CYS A 26 6.77 0.38 -0.77
C CYS A 26 6.00 -0.83 -0.22
N THR A 27 6.58 -1.53 0.73
CA THR A 27 5.89 -2.60 1.45
C THR A 27 5.53 -2.10 2.83
N ALA A 28 4.28 -2.26 3.21
CA ALA A 28 3.79 -1.89 4.53
C ALA A 28 3.29 -3.13 5.29
N GLY A 29 3.52 -3.17 6.58
CA GLY A 29 3.19 -4.30 7.40
C GLY A 29 3.26 -3.98 8.88
N TRP A 30 3.34 -5.01 9.67
CA TRP A 30 3.35 -5.01 11.11
C TRP A 30 4.66 -5.58 11.65
N ASP A 31 5.34 -4.83 12.49
CA ASP A 31 6.43 -5.37 13.32
C ASP A 31 5.79 -6.09 14.50
N VAL A 32 5.91 -7.41 14.51
CA VAL A 32 5.26 -8.27 15.50
C VAL A 32 5.85 -8.06 16.90
N ASN A 33 7.15 -7.80 16.98
CA ASN A 33 7.85 -7.67 18.25
C ASN A 33 7.60 -6.32 18.94
N ASN A 34 7.52 -5.25 18.13
CA ASN A 34 7.30 -3.88 18.62
C ASN A 34 5.84 -3.42 18.52
N GLU A 35 4.96 -4.28 18.06
CA GLU A 35 3.51 -4.01 17.91
C GLU A 35 3.23 -2.68 17.22
N CYS A 36 3.86 -2.44 16.05
CA CYS A 36 3.71 -1.19 15.32
C CYS A 36 3.63 -1.38 13.81
N LEU A 37 2.94 -0.44 13.15
CA LEU A 37 2.95 -0.36 11.69
C LEU A 37 4.31 0.15 11.20
N VAL A 38 4.87 -0.55 10.23
CA VAL A 38 6.15 -0.20 9.60
C VAL A 38 6.05 -0.26 8.09
N ARG A 39 6.89 0.52 7.42
CA ARG A 39 7.09 0.42 5.97
C ARG A 39 8.54 0.17 5.64
N ILE A 40 8.78 -0.61 4.61
CA ILE A 40 10.10 -0.87 4.06
C ILE A 40 10.15 -0.22 2.68
N TYR A 41 11.02 0.81 2.53
CA TYR A 41 11.14 1.59 1.32
C TYR A 41 12.54 2.21 1.20
N PRO A 42 13.15 2.32 0.00
CA PRO A 42 12.68 1.74 -1.27
C PRO A 42 13.05 0.27 -1.40
N LEU A 43 12.20 -0.51 -2.04
CA LEU A 43 12.49 -1.88 -2.43
C LEU A 43 12.58 -1.99 -3.96
N GLY A 44 13.56 -2.74 -4.46
CA GLY A 44 13.62 -3.13 -5.87
C GLY A 44 12.43 -4.00 -6.26
N VAL A 45 11.95 -3.84 -7.49
CA VAL A 45 10.94 -4.75 -8.04
C VAL A 45 11.66 -5.97 -8.58
N ASN A 46 11.32 -7.13 -8.04
CA ASN A 46 11.81 -8.42 -8.52
C ASN A 46 10.62 -9.38 -8.56
N LYS A 47 10.43 -10.09 -9.68
CA LYS A 47 9.32 -11.02 -9.85
C LYS A 47 9.41 -12.23 -8.93
N ASP A 48 10.62 -12.66 -8.66
CA ASP A 48 10.91 -13.88 -7.90
C ASP A 48 11.12 -13.59 -6.41
N HIS A 49 11.54 -12.37 -6.09
CA HIS A 49 11.86 -11.94 -4.74
C HIS A 49 10.99 -10.74 -4.34
N HIS A 50 9.84 -11.03 -3.72
CA HIS A 50 8.92 -10.02 -3.22
C HIS A 50 8.28 -10.47 -1.91
N PHE A 51 7.84 -9.52 -1.09
CA PHE A 51 7.11 -9.81 0.12
C PHE A 51 5.73 -10.40 -0.19
N LYS A 52 5.41 -11.53 0.40
CA LYS A 52 4.10 -12.18 0.26
C LYS A 52 3.16 -11.67 1.34
N ARG A 53 1.99 -11.22 0.94
CA ARG A 53 0.96 -10.75 1.88
C ARG A 53 0.54 -11.86 2.85
N TRP A 54 0.36 -11.51 4.12
CA TRP A 54 0.09 -12.43 5.21
C TRP A 54 1.19 -13.48 5.44
N HIS A 55 2.45 -13.08 5.24
CA HIS A 55 3.60 -13.88 5.64
C HIS A 55 4.43 -13.09 6.64
N ILE A 56 4.96 -13.80 7.63
CA ILE A 56 5.90 -13.28 8.63
C ILE A 56 7.30 -13.62 8.16
N TYR A 57 8.13 -12.60 8.07
CA TYR A 57 9.55 -12.67 7.80
C TYR A 57 10.29 -12.47 9.12
N LYS A 58 10.88 -13.54 9.62
CA LYS A 58 11.54 -13.59 10.93
C LYS A 58 12.92 -12.94 10.89
N ASN A 59 13.24 -12.18 11.94
CA ASN A 59 14.55 -11.53 12.05
C ASN A 59 14.98 -10.75 10.79
N LEU A 60 14.03 -10.12 10.12
CA LEU A 60 14.28 -9.36 8.89
C LEU A 60 15.23 -8.20 9.17
N PRO A 61 16.44 -8.16 8.55
CA PRO A 61 17.41 -7.09 8.79
C PRO A 61 16.92 -5.79 8.16
N VAL A 62 16.76 -4.75 8.98
CA VAL A 62 16.35 -3.43 8.53
C VAL A 62 17.26 -2.36 9.13
N ARG A 63 17.31 -1.20 8.49
CA ARG A 63 18.03 -0.02 8.97
C ARG A 63 17.22 1.24 8.78
N ASN A 64 17.54 2.26 9.55
CA ASN A 64 16.94 3.58 9.41
C ASN A 64 17.03 4.11 7.98
N ASN A 65 15.98 4.81 7.56
CA ASN A 65 15.95 5.53 6.29
C ASN A 65 16.16 7.04 6.52
N PRO A 66 17.41 7.55 6.55
CA PRO A 66 17.70 8.96 6.90
C PRO A 66 17.14 9.96 5.89
N LYS A 67 16.76 9.49 4.69
CA LYS A 67 16.13 10.32 3.64
C LYS A 67 14.61 10.36 3.73
N ASP A 68 14.03 9.61 4.64
CA ASP A 68 12.58 9.57 4.87
C ASP A 68 12.30 10.08 6.29
N SER A 69 11.62 11.20 6.39
CA SER A 69 11.29 11.82 7.69
C SER A 69 10.16 11.12 8.44
N ARG A 70 9.59 10.05 7.88
CA ARG A 70 8.54 9.24 8.51
C ARG A 70 9.18 8.24 9.46
N LYS A 71 8.78 8.28 10.74
CA LYS A 71 9.41 7.48 11.81
C LYS A 71 9.29 5.97 11.59
N GLU A 72 8.19 5.54 10.98
CA GLU A 72 7.89 4.15 10.67
C GLU A 72 8.54 3.64 9.37
N SER A 73 9.41 4.46 8.75
CA SER A 73 10.05 4.11 7.48
C SER A 73 11.44 3.51 7.69
N TRP A 74 11.61 2.29 7.21
CA TRP A 74 12.84 1.53 7.27
C TRP A 74 13.34 1.19 5.86
N ARG A 75 14.60 0.83 5.77
CA ARG A 75 15.21 0.21 4.58
C ARG A 75 15.55 -1.22 4.87
N LEU A 76 15.40 -2.08 3.88
CA LEU A 76 15.98 -3.41 3.94
C LEU A 76 17.51 -3.28 4.04
N ASN A 77 18.14 -4.06 4.92
CA ASN A 77 19.60 -4.06 5.13
C ASN A 77 20.29 -5.26 4.47
N ILE A 78 19.59 -5.91 3.56
CA ILE A 78 20.09 -6.96 2.65
C ILE A 78 19.67 -6.62 1.24
N ASP A 79 20.24 -7.30 0.24
CA ASP A 79 19.71 -7.25 -1.13
C ASP A 79 18.33 -7.93 -1.19
N ILE A 80 17.45 -7.45 -2.08
CA ILE A 80 16.10 -8.04 -2.23
C ILE A 80 16.17 -9.51 -2.68
N THR A 81 17.22 -9.91 -3.38
CA THR A 81 17.45 -11.30 -3.81
C THR A 81 17.72 -12.23 -2.65
N GLU A 82 18.27 -11.70 -1.55
CA GLU A 82 18.52 -12.46 -0.31
C GLU A 82 17.24 -12.67 0.53
N LEU A 83 16.12 -12.05 0.14
CA LEU A 83 14.84 -12.23 0.85
C LEU A 83 14.40 -13.69 0.93
N SER A 84 14.82 -14.53 -0.04
CA SER A 84 14.56 -15.96 -0.05
C SER A 84 15.30 -16.74 1.04
N THR A 85 16.35 -16.18 1.64
CA THR A 85 17.11 -16.79 2.74
C THR A 85 16.51 -16.52 4.11
N ILE A 86 15.57 -15.55 4.20
CA ILE A 86 14.90 -15.21 5.44
C ILE A 86 13.83 -16.26 5.75
N ASP A 87 13.77 -16.72 7.01
CA ASP A 87 12.69 -17.60 7.49
C ASP A 87 11.35 -16.89 7.28
N CYS A 88 10.55 -17.46 6.38
CA CYS A 88 9.29 -16.88 5.94
C CYS A 88 8.17 -17.89 6.10
N LYS A 89 7.20 -17.58 6.96
CA LYS A 89 6.03 -18.44 7.21
C LYS A 89 4.74 -17.70 6.93
N LYS A 90 3.78 -18.40 6.33
CA LYS A 90 2.42 -17.88 6.19
C LYS A 90 1.82 -17.69 7.58
N TYR A 91 1.19 -16.55 7.79
CA TYR A 91 0.44 -16.29 9.02
C TYR A 91 -0.74 -17.26 9.13
N ASP A 92 -0.74 -18.08 10.17
CA ASP A 92 -1.73 -19.14 10.44
C ASP A 92 -2.78 -18.73 11.48
N GLY A 93 -2.59 -17.58 12.14
CA GLY A 93 -3.53 -17.04 13.12
C GLY A 93 -4.81 -16.46 12.51
N ASN A 94 -5.73 -16.06 13.39
CA ASN A 94 -6.96 -15.40 12.99
C ASN A 94 -6.69 -13.98 12.47
N ARG A 95 -6.79 -13.80 11.14
CA ARG A 95 -6.53 -12.51 10.47
C ARG A 95 -7.50 -11.41 10.90
N ILE A 96 -8.76 -11.73 11.18
CA ILE A 96 -9.75 -10.76 11.62
C ILE A 96 -9.39 -10.24 13.00
N ALA A 97 -9.03 -11.13 13.93
CA ALA A 97 -8.60 -10.74 15.27
C ALA A 97 -7.30 -9.89 15.21
N ALA A 98 -6.33 -10.29 14.39
CA ALA A 98 -5.10 -9.54 14.20
C ALA A 98 -5.37 -8.13 13.65
N LEU A 99 -6.23 -8.00 12.63
CA LEU A 99 -6.61 -6.70 12.08
C LEU A 99 -7.36 -5.83 13.08
N LYS A 100 -8.22 -6.43 13.91
CA LYS A 100 -8.92 -5.69 14.97
C LYS A 100 -7.92 -5.16 16.00
N MET A 101 -6.99 -5.97 16.46
CA MET A 101 -5.92 -5.54 17.37
C MET A 101 -5.09 -4.39 16.75
N MET A 102 -4.66 -4.53 15.51
CA MET A 102 -3.91 -3.49 14.80
C MET A 102 -4.73 -2.20 14.64
N PHE A 103 -6.04 -2.32 14.40
CA PHE A 103 -6.94 -1.18 14.33
C PHE A 103 -7.09 -0.49 15.69
N ASP A 104 -7.21 -1.26 16.78
CA ASP A 104 -7.32 -0.70 18.13
C ASP A 104 -6.06 0.09 18.52
N LEU A 105 -4.87 -0.34 18.07
CA LEU A 105 -3.58 0.32 18.36
C LEU A 105 -3.23 1.44 17.37
N TYR A 106 -3.48 1.24 16.08
CA TYR A 106 -3.02 2.13 15.00
C TYR A 106 -4.14 2.61 14.07
N GLY A 107 -5.37 2.31 14.39
CA GLY A 107 -6.52 2.78 13.64
C GLY A 107 -6.78 4.26 13.81
N SER A 108 -7.57 4.79 12.91
CA SER A 108 -8.12 6.14 13.01
C SER A 108 -9.55 6.17 12.53
N LYS A 109 -10.37 6.97 13.23
CA LYS A 109 -11.75 7.21 12.84
C LYS A 109 -11.87 8.13 11.63
N ASP A 110 -10.85 8.95 11.39
CA ASP A 110 -10.86 9.92 10.29
C ASP A 110 -9.44 10.30 9.83
N ILE A 111 -9.34 10.77 8.59
CA ILE A 111 -8.07 11.16 7.96
C ILE A 111 -7.57 12.52 8.49
N VAL A 112 -8.44 13.39 8.95
CA VAL A 112 -8.05 14.70 9.46
C VAL A 112 -7.22 14.55 10.74
N THR A 113 -7.64 13.65 11.63
CA THR A 113 -6.88 13.29 12.83
C THR A 113 -5.52 12.70 12.48
N LEU A 114 -5.42 11.86 11.45
CA LEU A 114 -4.14 11.34 10.96
C LEU A 114 -3.20 12.44 10.50
N ASN A 115 -3.69 13.42 9.74
CA ASN A 115 -2.90 14.55 9.29
C ASN A 115 -2.32 15.35 10.46
N LYS A 116 -3.12 15.57 11.51
CA LYS A 116 -2.69 16.28 12.73
C LYS A 116 -1.67 15.49 13.54
N SER A 117 -1.81 14.17 13.61
CA SER A 117 -0.93 13.28 14.40
C SER A 117 0.43 13.01 13.73
N ARG A 118 0.66 13.49 12.51
CA ARG A 118 1.84 13.22 11.69
C ARG A 118 2.13 11.74 11.45
N LYS A 119 1.16 10.85 11.64
CA LYS A 119 1.27 9.45 11.26
C LYS A 119 1.40 9.35 9.74
N SER A 120 2.05 8.33 9.25
CA SER A 120 2.20 8.10 7.81
C SER A 120 1.69 6.74 7.36
N LEU A 121 1.35 5.89 8.29
CA LEU A 121 0.61 4.63 8.11
C LEU A 121 -0.53 4.58 9.12
N ALA A 122 -1.66 4.03 8.71
CA ALA A 122 -2.79 3.77 9.58
C ALA A 122 -3.70 2.68 9.01
N ILE A 123 -4.52 2.10 9.86
CA ILE A 123 -5.66 1.28 9.45
C ILE A 123 -6.92 2.15 9.63
N ILE A 124 -7.76 2.18 8.60
CA ILE A 124 -9.04 2.88 8.64
C ILE A 124 -10.20 1.93 8.36
N ASN A 125 -11.35 2.25 8.90
CA ASN A 125 -12.60 1.60 8.56
C ASN A 125 -13.30 2.40 7.46
N MET A 126 -13.38 1.81 6.27
CA MET A 126 -14.10 2.37 5.15
C MET A 126 -15.58 1.99 5.25
N VAL A 127 -16.43 2.97 5.48
CA VAL A 127 -17.90 2.79 5.51
C VAL A 127 -18.44 2.92 4.09
N LYS A 128 -19.18 1.90 3.64
CA LYS A 128 -19.81 1.84 2.30
C LYS A 128 -18.81 2.06 1.15
N PRO A 129 -17.70 1.33 1.08
CA PRO A 129 -16.70 1.52 0.04
C PRO A 129 -17.24 1.16 -1.33
N HIS A 130 -16.92 1.99 -2.30
CA HIS A 130 -17.22 1.78 -3.72
C HIS A 130 -15.95 1.94 -4.55
N GLY A 131 -15.57 0.89 -5.28
CA GLY A 131 -14.42 0.90 -6.17
C GLY A 131 -14.82 1.28 -7.60
N TYR A 132 -13.99 2.08 -8.26
CA TYR A 132 -14.17 2.44 -9.67
C TYR A 132 -12.84 2.76 -10.32
N PHE A 133 -12.85 2.86 -11.66
CA PHE A 133 -11.68 3.24 -12.43
C PHE A 133 -11.88 4.65 -12.99
N GLU A 134 -10.95 5.54 -12.68
CA GLU A 134 -10.90 6.89 -13.24
C GLU A 134 -10.03 6.92 -14.49
N ASN A 135 -10.54 7.49 -15.59
CA ASN A 135 -9.80 7.59 -16.84
C ASN A 135 -8.69 8.65 -16.72
N LYS A 136 -7.46 8.29 -17.06
CA LYS A 136 -6.30 9.19 -17.02
C LYS A 136 -6.45 10.42 -17.92
N SER A 137 -7.05 10.29 -19.10
CA SER A 137 -7.24 11.41 -20.01
C SER A 137 -8.11 12.54 -19.43
N LYS A 138 -9.02 12.21 -18.50
CA LYS A 138 -9.84 13.20 -17.76
C LYS A 138 -9.08 13.87 -16.63
N ILE A 139 -8.04 13.22 -16.10
CA ILE A 139 -7.20 13.74 -15.00
C ILE A 139 -6.25 14.81 -15.54
N ILE A 140 -5.74 14.64 -16.75
CA ILE A 140 -4.81 15.57 -17.41
C ILE A 140 -5.42 16.98 -17.55
N GLN A 141 -6.73 17.10 -17.59
CA GLN A 141 -7.42 18.41 -17.66
C GLN A 141 -7.46 19.16 -16.30
N ASN A 142 -7.17 18.48 -15.16
CA ASN A 142 -7.14 19.10 -13.84
C ASN A 142 -5.69 19.20 -13.32
N VAL A 143 -4.96 20.16 -13.84
CA VAL A 143 -3.49 20.35 -13.76
C VAL A 143 -2.86 20.32 -12.36
N ASN A 144 -3.61 20.55 -11.29
CA ASN A 144 -3.05 20.65 -9.93
C ASN A 144 -2.79 19.32 -9.19
N GLN A 145 -3.18 18.17 -9.78
CA GLN A 145 -2.87 16.85 -9.23
C GLN A 145 -1.85 16.06 -10.05
N LEU A 146 -1.40 16.60 -11.16
CA LEU A 146 -0.61 15.90 -12.18
C LEU A 146 0.87 15.72 -11.82
N SER A 147 1.46 16.61 -11.03
CA SER A 147 2.86 16.48 -10.62
C SER A 147 3.16 15.20 -9.84
N MET A 148 2.14 14.53 -9.31
CA MET A 148 2.26 13.22 -8.68
C MET A 148 2.37 12.07 -9.69
N PHE A 149 1.96 12.28 -10.94
CA PHE A 149 1.78 11.23 -11.95
C PHE A 149 2.65 11.42 -13.20
N GLU A 150 3.24 12.61 -13.39
CA GLU A 150 4.11 12.89 -14.54
C GLU A 150 5.41 12.07 -14.57
N ASP A 151 5.89 11.63 -13.41
CA ASP A 151 7.01 10.68 -13.32
C ASP A 151 6.65 9.25 -13.79
N LEU A 152 5.40 9.04 -14.15
CA LEU A 152 4.92 7.78 -14.70
C LEU A 152 5.23 7.61 -16.21
N ASN A 153 6.11 8.35 -16.85
CA ASN A 153 6.35 8.39 -18.30
C ASN A 153 7.61 7.69 -18.82
N THR A 154 7.97 6.53 -18.32
CA THR A 154 9.03 5.76 -18.97
C THR A 154 8.55 4.44 -19.55
N ASN A 155 8.99 4.24 -20.76
CA ASN A 155 8.70 3.06 -21.56
C ASN A 155 9.35 1.81 -20.96
N ASN A 156 8.60 0.75 -20.96
CA ASN A 156 8.99 -0.62 -20.63
C ASN A 156 9.07 -0.96 -19.16
N MET A 157 8.17 -1.68 -18.77
CA MET A 157 7.97 -2.64 -17.67
C MET A 157 6.86 -2.28 -16.71
N LEU A 158 6.15 -3.29 -16.43
CA LEU A 158 5.26 -3.63 -15.32
C LEU A 158 4.59 -2.51 -14.50
N GLY A 159 5.08 -1.33 -14.36
CA GLY A 159 4.43 -0.32 -13.51
C GLY A 159 3.46 0.58 -14.26
N LYS A 160 3.64 0.71 -15.56
CA LYS A 160 3.22 1.94 -16.14
C LYS A 160 2.36 1.90 -17.36
N ASN A 161 2.70 1.06 -18.24
CA ASN A 161 2.18 1.14 -19.61
C ASN A 161 0.81 0.50 -19.78
N GLY A 162 0.25 -0.02 -18.72
CA GLY A 162 -0.91 -0.84 -18.86
C GLY A 162 -2.23 -0.15 -18.64
N PHE A 163 -2.24 0.96 -17.93
CA PHE A 163 -3.52 1.38 -17.38
C PHE A 163 -3.91 2.77 -17.82
N ASP A 164 -4.83 2.84 -18.77
CA ASP A 164 -5.53 4.06 -19.12
C ASP A 164 -6.43 4.56 -17.98
N TYR A 165 -6.51 3.78 -16.92
CA TYR A 165 -7.39 3.99 -15.78
C TYR A 165 -6.64 3.87 -14.46
N LEU A 166 -7.01 4.70 -13.50
CA LEU A 166 -6.52 4.63 -12.12
C LEU A 166 -7.59 4.02 -11.21
N PRO A 167 -7.27 2.97 -10.45
CA PRO A 167 -8.20 2.41 -9.48
C PRO A 167 -8.38 3.36 -8.30
N ARG A 168 -9.62 3.66 -7.97
CA ARG A 168 -10.00 4.50 -6.83
C ARG A 168 -11.06 3.83 -5.99
N ILE A 169 -11.06 4.18 -4.70
CA ILE A 169 -12.11 3.78 -3.78
C ILE A 169 -12.69 5.04 -3.14
N GLU A 170 -13.99 5.19 -3.29
CA GLU A 170 -14.80 6.16 -2.55
C GLU A 170 -15.38 5.50 -1.32
N PHE A 171 -15.37 6.18 -0.20
CA PHE A 171 -15.91 5.68 1.06
C PHE A 171 -16.20 6.84 2.00
N LYS A 172 -16.91 6.57 3.09
CA LYS A 172 -17.01 7.48 4.23
C LYS A 172 -16.14 6.95 5.36
N ASP A 173 -15.54 7.85 6.14
CA ASP A 173 -14.90 7.49 7.40
C ASP A 173 -15.95 7.29 8.52
N GLU A 174 -15.52 6.91 9.73
CA GLU A 174 -16.42 6.71 10.85
C GLU A 174 -17.09 8.01 11.34
N LEU A 175 -16.57 9.18 10.97
CA LEU A 175 -17.20 10.48 11.18
C LEU A 175 -18.11 10.91 10.02
N ASN A 176 -18.42 9.97 9.13
CA ASN A 176 -19.31 10.15 7.97
C ASN A 176 -18.78 11.15 6.91
N LYS A 177 -17.48 11.48 6.92
CA LYS A 177 -16.85 12.35 5.94
C LYS A 177 -16.51 11.55 4.68
N PRO A 178 -16.82 12.08 3.49
CA PRO A 178 -16.52 11.40 2.22
C PRO A 178 -15.03 11.51 1.88
N HIS A 179 -14.48 10.44 1.37
CA HIS A 179 -13.12 10.34 0.87
C HIS A 179 -13.07 9.64 -0.48
N LYS A 180 -12.07 10.00 -1.27
CA LYS A 180 -11.79 9.44 -2.57
C LYS A 180 -10.28 9.24 -2.70
N LEU A 181 -9.83 8.01 -2.45
CA LEU A 181 -8.41 7.70 -2.44
C LEU A 181 -8.02 6.80 -3.61
N MET A 182 -6.80 6.97 -4.09
CA MET A 182 -6.22 6.04 -5.06
C MET A 182 -5.95 4.69 -4.38
N PHE A 183 -6.34 3.61 -5.04
CA PHE A 183 -6.00 2.26 -4.62
C PHE A 183 -4.66 1.86 -5.23
N ASN A 184 -3.59 2.24 -4.56
CA ASN A 184 -2.20 2.01 -4.97
C ASN A 184 -1.69 0.67 -4.40
N SER A 185 -2.28 -0.42 -4.88
CA SER A 185 -2.05 -1.77 -4.37
C SER A 185 -1.43 -2.69 -5.39
N TRP A 186 -0.46 -3.49 -4.96
CA TRP A 186 0.10 -4.59 -5.75
C TRP A 186 -0.98 -5.57 -6.22
N ASP A 187 -1.99 -5.84 -5.39
CA ASP A 187 -3.09 -6.73 -5.74
C ASP A 187 -3.87 -6.19 -6.96
N ALA A 188 -4.16 -4.87 -6.98
CA ALA A 188 -4.83 -4.23 -8.11
C ALA A 188 -3.96 -4.27 -9.37
N TYR A 189 -2.67 -4.05 -9.22
CA TYR A 189 -1.71 -4.11 -10.30
C TYR A 189 -1.64 -5.51 -10.92
N MET A 190 -1.48 -6.55 -10.12
CA MET A 190 -1.44 -7.94 -10.58
C MET A 190 -2.77 -8.38 -11.19
N HIS A 191 -3.90 -7.91 -10.65
CA HIS A 191 -5.21 -8.14 -11.25
C HIS A 191 -5.27 -7.56 -12.66
N GLN A 192 -4.85 -6.31 -12.84
CA GLN A 192 -4.92 -5.66 -14.14
C GLN A 192 -4.06 -6.36 -15.19
N ILE A 193 -2.91 -6.89 -14.81
CA ILE A 193 -2.04 -7.61 -15.75
C ILE A 193 -2.58 -9.01 -16.06
N ASN A 194 -2.99 -9.76 -15.05
CA ASN A 194 -3.24 -11.20 -15.20
C ASN A 194 -4.71 -11.55 -15.41
N LEU A 195 -5.63 -10.78 -14.84
CA LEU A 195 -7.05 -11.13 -14.77
C LEU A 195 -7.94 -10.21 -15.58
N ALA A 196 -7.65 -8.92 -15.63
CA ALA A 196 -8.45 -7.97 -16.38
C ALA A 196 -8.57 -8.29 -17.88
N PRO A 197 -7.53 -8.83 -18.57
CA PRO A 197 -7.66 -9.26 -19.94
C PRO A 197 -8.69 -10.38 -20.16
N LYS A 198 -8.94 -11.21 -19.13
CA LYS A 198 -9.87 -12.35 -19.22
C LYS A 198 -11.26 -12.02 -18.69
N TYR A 199 -11.34 -11.23 -17.62
CA TYR A 199 -12.56 -11.05 -16.84
C TYR A 199 -13.05 -9.59 -16.80
N GLY A 200 -12.34 -8.68 -17.48
CA GLY A 200 -12.61 -7.26 -17.43
C GLY A 200 -12.02 -6.58 -16.18
N LYS A 201 -11.72 -5.29 -16.28
CA LYS A 201 -11.09 -4.53 -15.20
C LYS A 201 -11.94 -4.46 -13.92
N ASP A 202 -13.26 -4.36 -14.07
CA ASP A 202 -14.19 -4.17 -12.95
C ASP A 202 -14.32 -5.42 -12.06
N ASN A 203 -13.84 -6.57 -12.53
CA ASN A 203 -13.76 -7.79 -11.71
C ASN A 203 -12.85 -7.62 -10.48
N LEU A 204 -11.94 -6.65 -10.49
CA LEU A 204 -11.13 -6.30 -9.31
C LEU A 204 -12.01 -6.06 -8.07
N TRP A 205 -13.06 -5.30 -8.22
CA TRP A 205 -13.93 -4.90 -7.11
C TRP A 205 -14.70 -6.08 -6.52
N ASN A 206 -15.10 -7.02 -7.38
CA ASN A 206 -15.72 -8.28 -6.95
C ASN A 206 -14.73 -9.14 -6.16
N GLN A 207 -13.49 -9.25 -6.61
CA GLN A 207 -12.45 -10.01 -5.92
C GLN A 207 -12.09 -9.42 -4.55
N LEU A 208 -12.06 -8.10 -4.46
CA LEU A 208 -11.84 -7.39 -3.20
C LEU A 208 -13.09 -7.41 -2.31
N LYS A 209 -14.21 -7.93 -2.80
CA LYS A 209 -15.51 -7.93 -2.11
C LYS A 209 -15.87 -6.52 -1.60
N LEU A 210 -15.61 -5.51 -2.41
CA LEU A 210 -16.04 -4.15 -2.10
C LEU A 210 -17.53 -4.02 -2.38
N SER A 211 -18.26 -3.69 -1.35
CA SER A 211 -19.71 -3.54 -1.40
C SER A 211 -20.12 -2.29 -0.62
N PRO A 212 -21.00 -1.45 -1.17
CA PRO A 212 -21.54 -0.32 -0.41
C PRO A 212 -22.47 -0.73 0.74
N LYS A 213 -22.72 -2.02 0.93
CA LYS A 213 -23.50 -2.57 2.06
C LYS A 213 -22.63 -2.92 3.27
N ASP A 214 -21.34 -3.17 3.05
CA ASP A 214 -20.42 -3.64 4.07
C ASP A 214 -19.31 -2.64 4.36
N ASN A 215 -18.78 -2.66 5.58
CA ASN A 215 -17.59 -1.92 5.93
C ASN A 215 -16.34 -2.75 5.63
N LYS A 216 -15.23 -2.07 5.34
CA LYS A 216 -13.95 -2.70 5.04
C LYS A 216 -12.81 -1.99 5.75
N LEU A 217 -11.92 -2.74 6.35
CA LEU A 217 -10.66 -2.19 6.82
C LEU A 217 -9.71 -1.96 5.64
N ALA A 218 -8.97 -0.88 5.71
CA ALA A 218 -7.91 -0.57 4.75
C ALA A 218 -6.64 -0.11 5.44
N LEU A 219 -5.50 -0.63 4.97
CA LEU A 219 -4.19 -0.07 5.27
C LEU A 219 -3.95 1.10 4.33
N ILE A 220 -3.77 2.28 4.91
CA ILE A 220 -3.47 3.49 4.17
C ILE A 220 -2.07 4.00 4.51
N GLY A 221 -1.45 4.66 3.55
CA GLY A 221 -0.16 5.31 3.73
C GLY A 221 -0.10 6.64 3.01
N ASN A 222 0.68 7.58 3.52
CA ASN A 222 0.90 8.86 2.85
C ASN A 222 2.26 8.90 2.13
N MET A 223 2.41 9.89 1.26
CA MET A 223 3.64 10.14 0.52
C MET A 223 4.61 11.00 1.34
N ASN A 224 5.93 10.79 1.14
CA ASN A 224 6.94 11.51 1.91
C ASN A 224 6.89 13.03 1.72
N HIS A 225 6.71 13.50 0.49
CA HIS A 225 6.67 14.94 0.16
C HIS A 225 5.26 15.54 0.18
N GLN A 226 4.24 14.71 0.30
CA GLN A 226 2.84 15.14 0.36
C GLN A 226 2.14 14.43 1.51
N ARG A 227 2.40 14.89 2.72
CA ARG A 227 1.95 14.25 3.96
C ARG A 227 0.43 14.09 4.08
N ASN A 228 -0.32 14.94 3.42
CA ASN A 228 -1.79 14.90 3.42
C ASN A 228 -2.37 14.07 2.25
N ALA A 229 -1.53 13.58 1.34
CA ALA A 229 -1.94 12.71 0.25
C ALA A 229 -1.89 11.24 0.70
N TRP A 230 -3.05 10.69 1.01
CA TRP A 230 -3.22 9.31 1.43
C TRP A 230 -3.58 8.40 0.26
N LEU A 231 -3.04 7.20 0.30
CA LEU A 231 -3.26 6.14 -0.67
C LEU A 231 -3.71 4.88 0.07
N ILE A 232 -4.58 4.09 -0.53
CA ILE A 232 -4.93 2.77 -0.01
C ILE A 232 -3.90 1.77 -0.55
N ILE A 233 -3.19 1.11 0.36
CA ILE A 233 -2.16 0.10 0.04
C ILE A 233 -2.78 -1.30 -0.02
N SER A 234 -3.75 -1.57 0.86
CA SER A 234 -4.41 -2.88 0.95
C SER A 234 -5.80 -2.75 1.56
N THR A 235 -6.70 -3.68 1.22
CA THR A 235 -8.04 -3.81 1.82
C THR A 235 -8.21 -5.20 2.44
N PHE A 236 -9.03 -5.30 3.51
CA PHE A 236 -9.20 -6.55 4.28
C PHE A 236 -10.66 -6.89 4.48
#